data_55479ce3807be7d0eb1230e9eaef3b0c
#
_entry.id   55479ce3807be7d0eb1230e9eaef3b0c
#
_cell.length_a   1.000
_cell.length_b   1.000
_cell.length_c   1.000
_cell.angle_alpha   90.00
_cell.angle_beta   90.00
_cell.angle_gamma   90.00
#
_symmetry.space_group_name_H-M   'P 1'
#
loop_
_entity.id
_entity.type
_entity.pdbx_description
1 polymer ?
#
loop_
_entity_poly.entity_id
_entity_poly.type
_entity_poly.pdbx_seq_one_letter_code
_entity_poly.pdbx_strand_id
1 'polypeptide(L)'
;MVLDKLTNADRYVCMHPLFAQAFKFLQETDLATIATGVLEIEGRKLFAIISEATGVTKDNYKLEVHRKYIDIQYVISGTDHMGWKDLALCDEPNDPYNEEREAAFFPDKTENWFDVPAGSFTIFYPDDAHAAMVTGENVVRKVVLKVAVE
;
A
#
# COMPACT_ATOMS: atom_id res chain seq x y z
N MET A 1 0.76 -7.16 8.88
CA MET A 1 -0.17 -6.46 7.95
C MET A 1 -1.60 -6.42 8.48
N VAL A 2 -2.44 -5.52 7.98
CA VAL A 2 -3.89 -5.42 8.26
C VAL A 2 -4.65 -5.43 6.94
N LEU A 3 -5.85 -5.98 6.93
CA LEU A 3 -6.85 -5.84 5.86
C LEU A 3 -8.23 -5.60 6.53
N ASP A 4 -8.85 -4.46 6.24
CA ASP A 4 -10.18 -4.13 6.78
C ASP A 4 -10.92 -3.13 5.86
N LYS A 5 -12.17 -2.82 6.20
CA LYS A 5 -12.99 -1.80 5.54
C LYS A 5 -12.70 -0.42 6.12
N LEU A 6 -12.76 0.63 5.29
CA LEU A 6 -12.56 2.02 5.74
C LEU A 6 -13.53 2.42 6.87
N THR A 7 -14.73 1.84 6.92
CA THR A 7 -15.69 2.06 8.01
C THR A 7 -15.20 1.59 9.39
N ASN A 8 -14.16 0.76 9.44
CA ASN A 8 -13.53 0.25 10.65
C ASN A 8 -12.22 0.98 11.01
N ALA A 9 -11.85 2.04 10.28
CA ALA A 9 -10.56 2.72 10.41
C ALA A 9 -10.26 3.21 11.83
N ASP A 10 -11.28 3.60 12.59
CA ASP A 10 -11.14 4.11 13.97
C ASP A 10 -10.47 3.10 14.92
N ARG A 11 -10.52 1.82 14.59
CA ARG A 11 -9.86 0.75 15.38
C ARG A 11 -8.33 0.83 15.29
N TYR A 12 -7.81 1.49 14.26
CA TYR A 12 -6.39 1.50 13.91
C TYR A 12 -5.71 2.84 14.19
N VAL A 13 -6.47 3.90 14.49
CA VAL A 13 -5.92 5.25 14.70
C VAL A 13 -4.90 5.33 15.85
N CYS A 14 -5.01 4.44 16.84
CA CYS A 14 -4.07 4.40 17.96
C CYS A 14 -2.73 3.71 17.65
N MET A 15 -2.59 3.07 16.48
CA MET A 15 -1.40 2.29 16.13
C MET A 15 -0.21 3.16 15.69
N HIS A 16 -0.48 4.42 15.28
CA HIS A 16 0.56 5.38 14.90
C HIS A 16 0.05 6.82 15.05
N PRO A 17 0.88 7.79 15.49
CA PRO A 17 0.44 9.19 15.70
C PRO A 17 -0.21 9.84 14.48
N LEU A 18 0.22 9.51 13.27
CA LEU A 18 -0.30 10.08 12.02
C LEU A 18 -1.50 9.32 11.44
N PHE A 19 -1.90 8.17 11.99
CA PHE A 19 -2.97 7.36 11.44
C PHE A 19 -4.33 8.06 11.52
N ALA A 20 -4.60 8.82 12.58
CA ALA A 20 -5.84 9.61 12.68
C ALA A 20 -5.97 10.58 11.51
N GLN A 21 -4.88 11.28 11.16
CA GLN A 21 -4.87 12.22 10.03
C GLN A 21 -4.93 11.50 8.68
N ALA A 22 -4.24 10.37 8.55
CA ALA A 22 -4.26 9.54 7.35
C ALA A 22 -5.67 9.01 7.05
N PHE A 23 -6.35 8.43 8.02
CA PHE A 23 -7.71 7.93 7.85
C PHE A 23 -8.73 9.05 7.65
N LYS A 24 -8.57 10.18 8.33
CA LYS A 24 -9.39 11.37 8.09
C LYS A 24 -9.31 11.82 6.64
N PHE A 25 -8.11 11.86 6.05
CA PHE A 25 -7.94 12.17 4.63
C PHE A 25 -8.75 11.22 3.74
N LEU A 26 -8.69 9.91 3.98
CA LEU A 26 -9.45 8.93 3.20
C LEU A 26 -10.97 9.06 3.36
N GLN A 27 -11.44 9.47 4.54
CA GLN A 27 -12.88 9.57 4.85
C GLN A 27 -13.52 10.89 4.37
N GLU A 28 -12.76 11.97 4.35
CA GLU A 28 -13.29 13.32 4.08
C GLU A 28 -12.97 13.82 2.65
N THR A 29 -12.05 13.20 1.92
CA THR A 29 -11.68 13.59 0.56
C THR A 29 -12.59 12.94 -0.47
N ASP A 30 -13.02 13.70 -1.48
CA ASP A 30 -13.69 13.12 -2.66
C ASP A 30 -12.66 12.35 -3.54
N LEU A 31 -12.38 11.12 -3.14
CA LEU A 31 -11.38 10.26 -3.79
C LEU A 31 -11.81 9.82 -5.19
N ALA A 32 -13.11 9.89 -5.50
CA ALA A 32 -13.60 9.51 -6.83
C ALA A 32 -13.14 10.49 -7.91
N THR A 33 -13.04 11.78 -7.56
CA THR A 33 -12.71 12.85 -8.50
C THR A 33 -11.31 13.43 -8.33
N ILE A 34 -10.60 13.11 -7.24
CA ILE A 34 -9.25 13.61 -7.00
C ILE A 34 -8.31 13.23 -8.16
N ALA A 35 -7.46 14.16 -8.58
CA ALA A 35 -6.49 13.92 -9.64
C ALA A 35 -5.46 12.86 -9.22
N THR A 36 -5.01 12.04 -10.17
CA THR A 36 -3.87 11.13 -9.96
C THR A 36 -2.59 11.93 -9.76
N GLY A 37 -1.66 11.38 -8.98
CA GLY A 37 -0.38 12.02 -8.65
C GLY A 37 -0.06 11.95 -7.17
N VAL A 38 0.88 12.77 -6.74
CA VAL A 38 1.34 12.85 -5.34
C VAL A 38 0.74 14.10 -4.69
N LEU A 39 0.15 13.92 -3.50
CA LEU A 39 -0.41 14.99 -2.69
C LEU A 39 0.20 14.95 -1.29
N GLU A 40 0.87 16.02 -0.88
CA GLU A 40 1.37 16.16 0.48
C GLU A 40 0.24 16.54 1.44
N ILE A 41 0.12 15.82 2.55
CA ILE A 41 -0.85 16.06 3.63
C ILE A 41 -0.11 16.73 4.81
N GLU A 42 1.03 16.18 5.20
CA GLU A 42 1.96 16.75 6.19
C GLU A 42 3.41 16.65 5.66
N GLY A 43 3.67 17.31 4.54
CA GLY A 43 4.94 17.22 3.84
C GLY A 43 5.34 15.76 3.56
N ARG A 44 6.60 15.44 3.83
CA ARG A 44 7.11 14.06 3.63
C ARG A 44 6.79 13.12 4.80
N LYS A 45 6.19 13.60 5.90
CA LYS A 45 5.78 12.72 7.01
C LYS A 45 4.52 11.94 6.69
N LEU A 46 3.60 12.57 5.93
CA LEU A 46 2.37 11.94 5.47
C LEU A 46 2.00 12.50 4.09
N PHE A 47 1.97 11.64 3.08
CA PHE A 47 1.55 12.02 1.74
C PHE A 47 0.78 10.88 1.06
N ALA A 48 -0.03 11.23 0.07
CA ALA A 48 -0.84 10.32 -0.71
C ALA A 48 -0.27 10.18 -2.12
N ILE A 49 -0.28 8.96 -2.64
CA ILE A 49 -0.05 8.64 -4.05
C ILE A 49 -1.38 8.11 -4.59
N ILE A 50 -2.01 8.87 -5.48
CA ILE A 50 -3.27 8.51 -6.12
C ILE A 50 -2.96 7.96 -7.50
N SER A 51 -3.42 6.75 -7.80
CA SER A 51 -3.18 6.10 -9.08
C SER A 51 -4.44 5.43 -9.62
N GLU A 52 -4.47 5.28 -10.96
CA GLU A 52 -5.45 4.48 -11.68
C GLU A 52 -4.71 3.77 -12.80
N ALA A 53 -4.59 2.45 -12.72
CA ALA A 53 -3.77 1.66 -13.62
C ALA A 53 -4.19 0.19 -13.66
N THR A 54 -3.73 -0.50 -14.69
CA THR A 54 -3.65 -1.96 -14.71
C THR A 54 -2.42 -2.42 -13.91
N GLY A 55 -2.35 -3.70 -13.59
CA GLY A 55 -1.26 -4.26 -12.82
C GLY A 55 -0.43 -5.29 -13.59
N VAL A 56 0.37 -6.03 -12.84
CA VAL A 56 1.16 -7.16 -13.36
C VAL A 56 0.38 -8.47 -13.20
N THR A 57 0.87 -9.52 -13.85
CA THR A 57 0.36 -10.90 -13.65
C THR A 57 1.10 -11.61 -12.52
N LYS A 58 0.54 -12.73 -12.03
CA LYS A 58 1.19 -13.58 -11.01
C LYS A 58 2.56 -14.13 -11.42
N ASP A 59 2.87 -14.17 -12.71
CA ASP A 59 4.18 -14.62 -13.19
C ASP A 59 5.25 -13.54 -13.11
N ASN A 60 4.82 -12.25 -13.05
CA ASN A 60 5.71 -11.08 -13.16
C ASN A 60 5.73 -10.18 -11.93
N TYR A 61 5.07 -10.57 -10.82
CA TYR A 61 5.12 -9.76 -9.61
C TYR A 61 6.48 -9.86 -8.91
N LYS A 62 6.77 -8.86 -8.11
CA LYS A 62 7.86 -8.84 -7.14
C LYS A 62 7.29 -8.48 -5.77
N LEU A 63 7.88 -9.00 -4.72
CA LEU A 63 7.63 -8.49 -3.37
C LEU A 63 8.47 -7.23 -3.15
N GLU A 64 7.86 -6.20 -2.60
CA GLU A 64 8.55 -4.96 -2.23
C GLU A 64 8.47 -4.71 -0.73
N VAL A 65 9.45 -4.02 -0.19
CA VAL A 65 9.47 -3.51 1.18
C VAL A 65 9.91 -2.06 1.21
N HIS A 66 9.43 -1.35 2.22
CA HIS A 66 9.80 0.02 2.54
C HIS A 66 10.54 0.07 3.87
N ARG A 67 11.36 1.08 4.13
CA ARG A 67 12.07 1.23 5.40
C ARG A 67 11.60 2.43 6.20
N LYS A 68 11.27 3.52 5.50
CA LYS A 68 10.95 4.82 6.12
C LYS A 68 9.44 5.04 6.25
N TYR A 69 8.61 4.21 5.61
CA TYR A 69 7.17 4.41 5.56
C TYR A 69 6.40 3.13 5.87
N ILE A 70 5.26 3.34 6.52
CA ILE A 70 4.14 2.41 6.58
C ILE A 70 3.23 2.77 5.42
N ASP A 71 2.77 1.77 4.66
CA ASP A 71 1.80 1.96 3.59
C ASP A 71 0.39 1.70 4.10
N ILE A 72 -0.52 2.67 3.93
CA ILE A 72 -1.96 2.43 4.00
C ILE A 72 -2.47 2.49 2.57
N GLN A 73 -2.88 1.34 2.01
CA GLN A 73 -3.33 1.25 0.62
C GLN A 73 -4.84 1.06 0.59
N TYR A 74 -5.58 2.07 0.09
CA TYR A 74 -7.03 2.07 0.01
C TYR A 74 -7.49 1.96 -1.43
N VAL A 75 -8.40 1.03 -1.71
CA VAL A 75 -8.98 0.82 -3.04
C VAL A 75 -10.25 1.65 -3.20
N ILE A 76 -10.24 2.57 -4.18
CA ILE A 76 -11.35 3.45 -4.52
C ILE A 76 -12.32 2.72 -5.45
N SER A 77 -11.78 2.06 -6.50
CA SER A 77 -12.57 1.27 -7.45
C SER A 77 -11.76 0.10 -7.99
N GLY A 78 -12.47 -0.95 -8.42
CA GLY A 78 -11.88 -2.23 -8.78
C GLY A 78 -11.59 -3.11 -7.57
N THR A 79 -10.72 -4.09 -7.77
CA THR A 79 -10.22 -4.98 -6.71
C THR A 79 -8.74 -5.18 -6.92
N ASP A 80 -7.92 -4.82 -5.94
CA ASP A 80 -6.48 -5.07 -5.96
C ASP A 80 -6.20 -6.47 -5.40
N HIS A 81 -5.54 -7.31 -6.18
CA HIS A 81 -5.07 -8.62 -5.74
C HIS A 81 -3.65 -8.49 -5.22
N MET A 82 -3.46 -8.77 -3.93
CA MET A 82 -2.21 -8.54 -3.23
C MET A 82 -1.63 -9.83 -2.66
N GLY A 83 -0.30 -9.90 -2.67
CA GLY A 83 0.45 -10.95 -1.99
C GLY A 83 1.22 -10.42 -0.79
N TRP A 84 1.46 -11.26 0.22
CA TRP A 84 2.21 -10.91 1.43
C TRP A 84 3.15 -12.03 1.86
N LYS A 85 4.33 -11.63 2.36
CA LYS A 85 5.31 -12.52 3.00
C LYS A 85 6.02 -11.75 4.12
N ASP A 86 6.29 -12.44 5.24
CA ASP A 86 7.13 -11.87 6.29
C ASP A 86 8.54 -11.62 5.73
N LEU A 87 9.06 -10.41 5.89
CA LEU A 87 10.40 -10.04 5.41
C LEU A 87 11.49 -10.96 5.96
N ALA A 88 11.35 -11.42 7.21
CA ALA A 88 12.31 -12.33 7.82
C ALA A 88 12.39 -13.71 7.13
N LEU A 89 11.41 -14.03 6.29
CA LEU A 89 11.36 -15.27 5.51
C LEU A 89 11.73 -15.06 4.03
N CYS A 90 12.05 -13.82 3.64
CA CYS A 90 12.53 -13.52 2.29
C CYS A 90 14.03 -13.85 2.16
N ASP A 91 14.43 -14.24 0.95
CA ASP A 91 15.83 -14.38 0.57
C ASP A 91 16.49 -13.00 0.37
N GLU A 92 17.70 -12.98 -0.20
CA GLU A 92 18.36 -11.72 -0.54
C GLU A 92 17.61 -10.98 -1.66
N PRO A 93 17.47 -9.65 -1.55
CA PRO A 93 16.81 -8.87 -2.58
C PRO A 93 17.60 -8.92 -3.90
N ASN A 94 16.91 -9.13 -5.01
CA ASN A 94 17.51 -9.04 -6.35
C ASN A 94 17.60 -7.59 -6.85
N ASP A 95 16.89 -6.67 -6.22
CA ASP A 95 17.01 -5.23 -6.40
C ASP A 95 17.11 -4.60 -5.00
N PRO A 96 18.35 -4.35 -4.51
CA PRO A 96 18.58 -3.87 -3.15
C PRO A 96 17.91 -2.53 -2.87
N TYR A 97 17.73 -2.22 -1.58
CA TYR A 97 17.12 -0.99 -1.14
C TYR A 97 17.79 0.24 -1.78
N ASN A 98 16.95 1.06 -2.39
CA ASN A 98 17.33 2.32 -2.99
C ASN A 98 16.61 3.47 -2.27
N GLU A 99 17.35 4.45 -1.77
CA GLU A 99 16.81 5.56 -0.97
C GLU A 99 15.89 6.50 -1.75
N GLU A 100 16.11 6.68 -3.06
CA GLU A 100 15.28 7.56 -3.90
C GLU A 100 13.90 6.96 -4.14
N ARG A 101 13.85 5.64 -4.40
CA ARG A 101 12.59 4.90 -4.57
C ARG A 101 11.97 4.50 -3.23
N GLU A 102 12.80 4.49 -2.18
CA GLU A 102 12.42 4.03 -0.85
C GLU A 102 11.85 2.60 -0.88
N ALA A 103 12.50 1.71 -1.64
CA ALA A 103 12.06 0.33 -1.82
C ALA A 103 13.23 -0.62 -2.08
N ALA A 104 13.09 -1.87 -1.64
CA ALA A 104 13.84 -3.03 -2.10
C ALA A 104 12.87 -4.04 -2.69
N PHE A 105 13.32 -4.83 -3.68
CA PHE A 105 12.50 -5.85 -4.33
C PHE A 105 13.12 -7.23 -4.20
N PHE A 106 12.24 -8.21 -3.99
CA PHE A 106 12.62 -9.61 -3.76
C PHE A 106 12.04 -10.51 -4.87
N PRO A 107 12.81 -11.52 -5.31
CA PRO A 107 12.34 -12.48 -6.30
C PRO A 107 11.45 -13.57 -5.71
N ASP A 108 11.28 -13.54 -4.40
CA ASP A 108 10.54 -14.52 -3.62
C ASP A 108 9.11 -14.70 -4.13
N LYS A 109 8.60 -15.92 -3.99
CA LYS A 109 7.19 -16.24 -4.20
C LYS A 109 6.45 -16.30 -2.87
N THR A 110 5.16 -16.01 -2.91
CA THR A 110 4.26 -16.11 -1.76
C THR A 110 3.06 -16.97 -2.08
N GLU A 111 2.58 -17.69 -1.06
CA GLU A 111 1.32 -18.43 -1.09
C GLU A 111 0.17 -17.64 -0.42
N ASN A 112 0.48 -16.52 0.24
CA ASN A 112 -0.49 -15.70 0.95
C ASN A 112 -1.04 -14.61 0.01
N TRP A 113 -2.18 -14.88 -0.58
CA TRP A 113 -2.89 -14.00 -1.49
C TRP A 113 -4.24 -13.59 -0.94
N PHE A 114 -4.63 -12.36 -1.20
CA PHE A 114 -5.93 -11.83 -0.79
C PHE A 114 -6.40 -10.71 -1.72
N ASP A 115 -7.71 -10.55 -1.79
CA ASP A 115 -8.35 -9.48 -2.55
C ASP A 115 -8.68 -8.30 -1.64
N VAL A 116 -8.42 -7.11 -2.14
CA VAL A 116 -8.76 -5.83 -1.51
C VAL A 116 -9.79 -5.14 -2.39
N PRO A 117 -11.08 -5.32 -2.11
CA PRO A 117 -12.14 -4.70 -2.90
C PRO A 117 -12.28 -3.21 -2.59
N ALA A 118 -12.96 -2.48 -3.48
CA ALA A 118 -13.32 -1.09 -3.25
C ALA A 118 -13.94 -0.85 -1.87
N GLY A 119 -13.52 0.21 -1.19
CA GLY A 119 -13.94 0.54 0.17
C GLY A 119 -13.11 -0.13 1.27
N SER A 120 -12.14 -0.96 0.91
CA SER A 120 -11.23 -1.65 1.85
C SER A 120 -9.81 -1.09 1.75
N PHE A 121 -9.04 -1.29 2.82
CA PHE A 121 -7.65 -0.89 2.89
C PHE A 121 -6.76 -1.98 3.48
N THR A 122 -5.47 -1.89 3.18
CA THR A 122 -4.42 -2.65 3.84
C THR A 122 -3.46 -1.72 4.57
N ILE A 123 -2.79 -2.24 5.61
CA ILE A 123 -1.66 -1.58 6.25
C ILE A 123 -0.47 -2.54 6.16
N PHE A 124 0.64 -2.06 5.57
CA PHE A 124 1.91 -2.77 5.51
C PHE A 124 2.96 -1.98 6.28
N TYR A 125 3.58 -2.64 7.25
CA TYR A 125 4.74 -2.13 7.98
C TYR A 125 6.03 -2.49 7.25
N PRO A 126 7.19 -1.91 7.64
CA PRO A 126 8.48 -2.23 6.99
C PRO A 126 8.83 -3.72 6.92
N ASP A 127 8.33 -4.53 7.86
CA ASP A 127 8.58 -5.99 7.87
C ASP A 127 7.57 -6.79 7.02
N ASP A 128 6.61 -6.12 6.40
CA ASP A 128 5.60 -6.73 5.54
C ASP A 128 6.03 -6.65 4.06
N ALA A 129 6.75 -7.66 3.57
CA ALA A 129 7.03 -7.77 2.14
C ALA A 129 5.72 -8.04 1.39
N HIS A 130 5.41 -7.21 0.40
CA HIS A 130 4.11 -7.27 -0.28
C HIS A 130 4.22 -7.05 -1.79
N ALA A 131 3.29 -7.64 -2.52
CA ALA A 131 3.06 -7.36 -3.93
C ALA A 131 1.66 -6.78 -4.09
N ALA A 132 1.57 -5.56 -4.57
CA ALA A 132 0.31 -4.91 -4.90
C ALA A 132 0.11 -4.87 -6.42
N MET A 133 -1.11 -4.60 -6.87
CA MET A 133 -1.44 -4.47 -8.29
C MET A 133 -1.14 -5.74 -9.10
N VAL A 134 -1.40 -6.93 -8.53
CA VAL A 134 -1.30 -8.20 -9.26
C VAL A 134 -2.64 -8.52 -9.92
N THR A 135 -3.11 -7.61 -10.77
CA THR A 135 -4.48 -7.55 -11.32
C THR A 135 -4.56 -7.83 -12.83
N GLY A 136 -3.39 -8.04 -13.46
CA GLY A 136 -3.32 -8.19 -14.92
C GLY A 136 -3.91 -6.95 -15.61
N GLU A 137 -4.87 -7.16 -16.53
CA GLU A 137 -5.51 -6.09 -17.31
C GLU A 137 -6.64 -5.35 -16.56
N ASN A 138 -7.01 -5.80 -15.36
CA ASN A 138 -8.05 -5.13 -14.58
C ASN A 138 -7.54 -3.80 -14.03
N VAL A 139 -8.31 -2.74 -14.26
CA VAL A 139 -7.99 -1.40 -13.78
C VAL A 139 -8.36 -1.28 -12.31
N VAL A 140 -7.45 -0.77 -11.50
CA VAL A 140 -7.66 -0.42 -10.10
C VAL A 140 -7.34 1.06 -9.91
N ARG A 141 -8.26 1.77 -9.26
CA ARG A 141 -8.01 3.11 -8.74
C ARG A 141 -7.81 3.04 -7.24
N LYS A 142 -6.69 3.57 -6.75
CA LYS A 142 -6.31 3.47 -5.34
C LYS A 142 -5.55 4.67 -4.84
N VAL A 143 -5.51 4.81 -3.52
CA VAL A 143 -4.62 5.72 -2.79
C VAL A 143 -3.64 4.87 -1.99
N VAL A 144 -2.36 5.20 -2.06
CA VAL A 144 -1.34 4.73 -1.13
C VAL A 144 -0.93 5.91 -0.26
N LEU A 145 -1.25 5.85 1.03
CA LEU A 145 -0.74 6.81 2.00
C LEU A 145 0.60 6.31 2.52
N LYS A 146 1.63 7.12 2.33
CA LYS A 146 2.96 6.91 2.90
C LYS A 146 3.04 7.62 4.24
N VAL A 147 3.13 6.85 5.31
CA VAL A 147 3.19 7.34 6.69
C VAL A 147 4.59 7.10 7.23
N ALA A 148 5.35 8.18 7.49
CA ALA A 148 6.71 8.05 8.01
C ALA A 148 6.71 7.31 9.36
N VAL A 149 7.63 6.35 9.53
CA VAL A 149 7.76 5.55 10.78
C VAL A 149 8.27 6.34 11.97
N GLU A 150 8.92 7.52 11.72
CA GLU A 150 9.46 8.44 12.72
C GLU A 150 9.06 9.89 12.44
#